data_8a30c36e1d3db811203948863c90fdc9
#
_entry.id   8a30c36e1d3db811203948863c90fdc9
#
_cell.length_a   1.000
_cell.length_b   1.000
_cell.length_c   1.000
_cell.angle_alpha   90.00
_cell.angle_beta   90.00
_cell.angle_gamma   90.00
#
_symmetry.space_group_name_H-M   'P 1'
#
loop_
_entity.id
_entity.type
_entity.pdbx_description
1 polymer ?
#
loop_
_entity_poly.entity_id
_entity_poly.type
_entity_poly.pdbx_seq_one_letter_code
_entity_poly.pdbx_strand_id
1 'polypeptide(L)'
;YEELAKLQNVKLGERELRKVKNRVAASNYRRLENNMSLLIQLAFSEALLDWEEINDGPAKYEAVTAQDIQRVAKKYFDETNRSVAIYQRNTEQVAAKEAGE
;
A
#
# COMPACT_ATOMS: atom_id res chain seq x y z
N TYR A 1 1.99 -0.16 14.90
CA TYR A 1 1.08 0.97 15.22
C TYR A 1 1.83 2.30 15.40
N GLU A 2 3.03 2.27 15.94
CA GLU A 2 3.84 3.48 16.14
C GLU A 2 4.08 4.28 14.86
N GLU A 3 4.37 3.61 13.74
CA GLU A 3 4.60 4.27 12.44
C GLU A 3 3.32 4.94 11.90
N LEU A 4 2.15 4.35 12.13
CA LEU A 4 0.88 4.98 11.76
C LEU A 4 0.61 6.21 12.62
N ALA A 5 0.88 6.14 13.92
CA ALA A 5 0.77 7.28 14.82
C ALA A 5 1.74 8.41 14.44
N LYS A 6 2.95 8.08 13.98
CA LYS A 6 3.89 9.08 13.45
C LYS A 6 3.33 9.78 12.21
N LEU A 7 2.76 9.03 11.24
CA LEU A 7 2.14 9.63 10.05
C LEU A 7 0.96 10.56 10.38
N GLN A 8 0.23 10.28 11.45
CA GLN A 8 -0.86 11.14 11.91
C GLN A 8 -0.38 12.41 12.59
N ASN A 9 0.70 12.34 13.38
CA ASN A 9 1.11 13.41 14.28
C ASN A 9 2.33 14.20 13.78
N VAL A 10 3.16 13.60 12.94
CA VAL A 10 4.37 14.22 12.41
C VAL A 10 4.26 14.35 10.90
N LYS A 11 4.53 15.55 10.38
CA LYS A 11 4.57 15.78 8.94
C LYS A 11 5.72 15.01 8.32
N LEU A 12 5.44 14.26 7.26
CA LEU A 12 6.43 13.50 6.51
C LEU A 12 7.48 14.45 5.90
N GLY A 13 8.76 14.12 6.05
CA GLY A 13 9.86 14.89 5.47
C GLY A 13 9.86 14.85 3.94
N GLU A 14 10.24 15.94 3.29
CA GLU A 14 10.25 16.05 1.82
C GLU A 14 11.14 15.00 1.16
N ARG A 15 12.27 14.65 1.78
CA ARG A 15 13.19 13.63 1.28
C ARG A 15 12.51 12.24 1.22
N GLU A 16 11.79 11.87 2.27
CA GLU A 16 11.08 10.58 2.33
C GLU A 16 9.92 10.56 1.34
N LEU A 17 9.15 11.64 1.25
CA LEU A 17 8.08 11.76 0.27
C LEU A 17 8.61 11.61 -1.16
N ARG A 18 9.69 12.29 -1.50
CA ARG A 18 10.34 12.21 -2.82
C ARG A 18 10.84 10.80 -3.12
N LYS A 19 11.45 10.13 -2.15
CA LYS A 19 11.89 8.74 -2.28
C LYS A 19 10.73 7.80 -2.63
N VAL A 20 9.59 7.95 -1.95
CA VAL A 20 8.40 7.15 -2.22
C VAL A 20 7.84 7.45 -3.62
N LYS A 21 7.71 8.71 -3.99
CA LYS A 21 7.26 9.14 -5.33
C LYS A 21 8.13 8.54 -6.44
N ASN A 22 9.44 8.65 -6.31
CA ASN A 22 10.38 8.06 -7.28
C ASN A 22 10.22 6.53 -7.38
N ARG A 23 9.99 5.85 -6.26
CA ARG A 23 9.75 4.41 -6.23
C ARG A 23 8.45 4.03 -6.94
N VAL A 24 7.38 4.78 -6.70
CA VAL A 24 6.07 4.59 -7.36
C VAL A 24 6.20 4.83 -8.87
N ALA A 25 6.84 5.92 -9.28
CA ALA A 25 7.09 6.22 -10.69
C ALA A 25 7.86 5.09 -11.38
N ALA A 26 8.99 4.66 -10.80
CA ALA A 26 9.78 3.54 -11.33
C ALA A 26 8.98 2.22 -11.40
N SER A 27 8.11 1.97 -10.43
CA SER A 27 7.24 0.80 -10.44
C SER A 27 6.20 0.85 -11.56
N ASN A 28 5.61 2.03 -11.80
CA ASN A 28 4.65 2.23 -12.89
C ASN A 28 5.30 1.98 -14.24
N TYR A 29 6.49 2.53 -14.49
CA TYR A 29 7.22 2.26 -15.74
C TYR A 29 7.47 0.76 -15.96
N ARG A 30 7.96 0.03 -14.95
CA ARG A 30 8.19 -1.42 -15.06
C ARG A 30 6.91 -2.22 -15.35
N ARG A 31 5.76 -1.76 -14.89
CA ARG A 31 4.48 -2.43 -15.20
C ARG A 31 4.07 -2.27 -16.65
N LEU A 32 4.42 -1.17 -17.29
CA LEU A 32 4.14 -0.93 -18.71
C LEU A 32 5.01 -1.78 -19.65
N GLU A 33 6.16 -2.27 -19.20
CA GLU A 33 7.05 -3.14 -19.97
C GLU A 33 6.50 -4.58 -20.11
N ASN A 34 5.55 -4.99 -19.25
CA ASN A 34 4.96 -6.32 -19.28
C ASN A 34 3.54 -6.28 -19.80
N ASN A 35 3.31 -6.93 -20.95
CA ASN A 35 2.03 -6.92 -21.66
C ASN A 35 0.87 -7.48 -20.80
N MET A 36 1.12 -8.53 -20.00
CA MET A 36 0.09 -9.08 -19.11
C MET A 36 -0.26 -8.11 -17.98
N SER A 37 0.74 -7.45 -17.40
CA SER A 37 0.53 -6.42 -16.39
C SER A 37 -0.24 -5.23 -16.94
N LEU A 38 0.07 -4.82 -18.17
CA LEU A 38 -0.63 -3.74 -18.86
C LEU A 38 -2.10 -4.13 -19.13
N LEU A 39 -2.34 -5.34 -19.65
CA LEU A 39 -3.69 -5.85 -19.90
C LEU A 39 -4.54 -5.86 -18.61
N ILE A 40 -3.99 -6.37 -17.52
CA ILE A 40 -4.67 -6.39 -16.23
C ILE A 40 -4.96 -4.97 -15.75
N GLN A 41 -4.01 -4.05 -15.86
CA GLN A 41 -4.23 -2.64 -15.47
C GLN A 41 -5.34 -1.99 -16.29
N LEU A 42 -5.33 -2.16 -17.62
CA LEU A 42 -6.37 -1.64 -18.50
C LEU A 42 -7.74 -2.19 -18.14
N ALA A 43 -7.85 -3.49 -17.93
CA ALA A 43 -9.11 -4.14 -17.54
C ALA A 43 -9.64 -3.63 -16.18
N PHE A 44 -8.78 -3.46 -15.18
CA PHE A 44 -9.18 -2.89 -13.89
C PHE A 44 -9.54 -1.42 -13.97
N SER A 45 -8.78 -0.63 -14.71
CA SER A 45 -9.06 0.80 -14.87
C SER A 45 -10.41 1.00 -15.56
N GLU A 46 -10.66 0.30 -16.65
CA GLU A 46 -11.94 0.36 -17.37
C GLU A 46 -13.13 -0.12 -16.50
N ALA A 47 -12.94 -1.19 -15.71
CA ALA A 47 -14.00 -1.73 -14.88
C ALA A 47 -14.37 -0.86 -13.68
N LEU A 48 -13.42 -0.14 -13.09
CA LEU A 48 -13.60 0.58 -11.83
C LEU A 48 -13.68 2.10 -11.97
N LEU A 49 -13.06 2.67 -13.01
CA LEU A 49 -12.94 4.13 -13.21
C LEU A 49 -13.02 4.47 -14.70
N ASP A 50 -11.85 4.55 -15.34
CA ASP A 50 -11.62 4.87 -16.75
C ASP A 50 -10.21 4.37 -17.12
N TRP A 51 -10.04 3.85 -18.32
CA TRP A 51 -8.73 3.40 -18.80
C TRP A 51 -7.69 4.54 -18.89
N GLU A 52 -8.13 5.78 -19.07
CA GLU A 52 -7.28 6.96 -19.10
C GLU A 52 -6.54 7.22 -17.78
N GLU A 53 -7.04 6.66 -16.66
CA GLU A 53 -6.37 6.71 -15.34
C GLU A 53 -4.95 6.15 -15.35
N ILE A 54 -4.61 5.27 -16.29
CA ILE A 54 -3.23 4.78 -16.46
C ILE A 54 -2.29 5.91 -16.83
N ASN A 55 -2.74 6.84 -17.66
CA ASN A 55 -1.96 7.99 -18.09
C ASN A 55 -1.94 9.10 -17.03
N ASP A 56 -3.07 9.35 -16.38
CA ASP A 56 -3.24 10.44 -15.41
C ASP A 56 -2.71 10.09 -14.02
N GLY A 57 -2.69 8.80 -13.69
CA GLY A 57 -2.23 8.30 -12.39
C GLY A 57 -0.86 8.84 -11.96
N PRO A 58 0.19 8.80 -12.81
CA PRO A 58 1.51 9.33 -12.46
C PRO A 58 1.49 10.81 -12.03
N ALA A 59 0.74 11.67 -12.73
CA ALA A 59 0.60 13.07 -12.39
C ALA A 59 -0.15 13.27 -11.05
N LYS A 60 -1.18 12.49 -10.80
CA LYS A 60 -1.92 12.49 -9.53
C LYS A 60 -1.03 12.08 -8.36
N TYR A 61 -0.18 11.05 -8.51
CA TYR A 61 0.78 10.64 -7.48
C TYR A 61 1.84 11.72 -7.22
N GLU A 62 2.32 12.40 -8.27
CA GLU A 62 3.30 13.48 -8.11
C GLU A 62 2.71 14.68 -7.38
N ALA A 63 1.43 14.97 -7.55
CA ALA A 63 0.73 16.06 -6.88
C ALA A 63 0.50 15.83 -5.36
N VAL A 64 0.57 14.58 -4.87
CA VAL A 64 0.35 14.26 -3.45
C VAL A 64 1.36 15.01 -2.56
N THR A 65 0.85 15.65 -1.51
CA THR A 65 1.65 16.38 -0.52
C THR A 65 1.80 15.62 0.80
N ALA A 66 2.76 16.02 1.61
CA ALA A 66 2.90 15.48 2.97
C ALA A 66 1.67 15.79 3.85
N GLN A 67 0.97 16.89 3.57
CA GLN A 67 -0.28 17.24 4.25
C GLN A 67 -1.43 16.30 3.86
N ASP A 68 -1.52 15.90 2.59
CA ASP A 68 -2.52 14.93 2.14
C ASP A 68 -2.33 13.58 2.81
N ILE A 69 -1.09 13.11 2.92
CA ILE A 69 -0.75 11.87 3.62
C ILE A 69 -1.19 11.94 5.08
N GLN A 70 -0.86 13.04 5.78
CA GLN A 70 -1.26 13.23 7.17
C GLN A 70 -2.77 13.29 7.35
N ARG A 71 -3.48 14.01 6.47
CA ARG A 71 -4.94 14.11 6.46
C ARG A 71 -5.60 12.74 6.27
N VAL A 72 -5.13 11.96 5.31
CA VAL A 72 -5.63 10.61 5.05
C VAL A 72 -5.31 9.68 6.22
N ALA A 73 -4.11 9.75 6.77
CA ALA A 73 -3.73 8.93 7.92
C ALA A 73 -4.63 9.20 9.14
N LYS A 74 -4.94 10.47 9.43
CA LYS A 74 -5.88 10.84 10.51
C LYS A 74 -7.30 10.37 10.25
N LYS A 75 -7.75 10.37 8.99
CA LYS A 75 -9.13 10.03 8.64
C LYS A 75 -9.39 8.53 8.67
N TYR A 76 -8.43 7.71 8.24
CA TYR A 76 -8.68 6.30 7.97
C TYR A 76 -8.00 5.33 8.93
N PHE A 77 -6.92 5.74 9.62
CA PHE A 77 -6.20 4.85 10.54
C PHE A 77 -6.57 5.14 12.00
N ASP A 78 -7.83 4.98 12.34
CA ASP A 78 -8.33 5.01 13.71
C ASP A 78 -8.61 3.59 14.26
N GLU A 79 -8.88 3.49 15.55
CA GLU A 79 -9.15 2.20 16.19
C GLU A 79 -10.45 1.55 15.73
N THR A 80 -11.43 2.34 15.34
CA THR A 80 -12.75 1.84 14.91
C THR A 80 -12.70 1.25 13.50
N ASN A 81 -11.71 1.66 12.71
CA ASN A 81 -11.49 1.18 11.34
C ASN A 81 -10.35 0.16 11.26
N ARG A 82 -10.18 -0.65 12.32
CA ARG A 82 -9.08 -1.61 12.44
C ARG A 82 -9.59 -3.03 12.66
N SER A 83 -9.10 -3.97 11.84
CA SER A 83 -9.24 -5.41 12.09
C SER A 83 -7.88 -6.01 12.38
N VAL A 84 -7.78 -6.82 13.43
CA VAL A 84 -6.53 -7.48 13.82
C VAL A 84 -6.75 -8.98 13.87
N ALA A 85 -5.93 -9.73 13.12
CA ALA A 85 -5.86 -11.18 13.21
C ALA A 85 -4.51 -11.57 13.82
N ILE A 86 -4.53 -12.36 14.89
CA ILE A 86 -3.33 -12.87 15.56
C ILE A 86 -3.27 -14.37 15.30
N TYR A 87 -2.23 -14.79 14.56
CA TYR A 87 -1.94 -16.21 14.36
C TYR A 87 -0.88 -16.66 15.38
N GLN A 88 -1.22 -17.64 16.18
CA GLN A 88 -0.29 -18.29 17.10
C GLN A 88 -0.14 -19.75 16.70
N ARG A 89 1.09 -20.20 16.49
CA ARG A 89 1.38 -21.60 16.22
C ARG A 89 1.24 -22.39 17.54
N ASN A 90 0.35 -23.38 17.55
CA ASN A 90 0.26 -24.26 18.70
C ASN A 90 1.40 -25.29 18.65
N THR A 91 2.48 -25.03 19.38
CA THR A 91 3.68 -25.87 19.43
C THR A 91 3.45 -27.20 20.14
N GLU A 92 2.46 -27.31 21.01
CA GLU A 92 2.16 -28.56 21.73
C GLU A 92 1.57 -29.63 20.80
N GLN A 93 0.74 -29.24 19.83
CA GLN A 93 0.19 -30.20 18.86
C GLN A 93 1.22 -30.70 17.84
N VAL A 94 2.23 -29.89 17.53
CA VAL A 94 3.31 -30.31 16.62
C VAL A 94 4.23 -31.31 17.30
N ALA A 95 4.62 -31.06 18.55
CA ALA A 95 5.47 -31.96 19.33
C ALA A 95 4.79 -33.32 19.61
N ALA A 96 3.49 -33.34 19.84
CA ALA A 96 2.72 -34.58 20.03
C ALA A 96 2.61 -35.42 18.74
N LYS A 97 2.64 -34.79 17.58
CA LYS A 97 2.58 -35.47 16.28
C LYS A 97 3.94 -36.03 15.83
N GLU A 98 5.03 -35.38 16.19
CA GLU A 98 6.40 -35.85 15.96
C GLU A 98 6.86 -36.95 16.94
N ALA A 99 6.23 -37.04 18.13
CA ALA A 99 6.52 -38.08 19.12
C ALA A 99 5.69 -39.35 18.94
N GLY A 100 4.75 -39.40 18.01
CA GLY A 100 3.84 -40.51 17.72
C GLY A 100 4.15 -41.28 16.44
N GLU A 101 5.25 -40.95 15.72
CA GLU A 101 5.83 -41.73 14.61
C GLU A 101 7.10 -42.45 15.09
#